data_875f28aaa07edc9fe5d76bfdb016ded7
#
_entry.id   875f28aaa07edc9fe5d76bfdb016ded7
#
_cell.length_a   1.000
_cell.length_b   1.000
_cell.length_c   1.000
_cell.angle_alpha   90.00
_cell.angle_beta   90.00
_cell.angle_gamma   90.00
#
_symmetry.space_group_name_H-M   'P 1'
#
loop_
_entity.id
_entity.type
_entity.pdbx_description
1 polymer ?
#
loop_
_entity_poly.entity_id
_entity_poly.type
_entity_poly.pdbx_seq_one_letter_code
_entity_poly.pdbx_strand_id
1 'polypeptide(L)'
;MNFDSRKILVVDLDGTLLRTDMLYENFWSAFGSDWRCLFSTISALPRGRAHLKRHLACAAVVDAQVLPYNTKVLAYIEKWRSAGGRTALVTASDQQIAQGIADHLGIFDEVHGSDGTRNLKGATKAAFLEERFGENGFLYMGDAAADLPVWERAEKAITVDVPRKVRTKVDTLCDTVEHLQSEKDNFKPYIKALRPHQWLKNLLVFVPLLAAHQFDGRTIVLSMTAFVCFSLIASGVYILNDLLDLSADRAHPRKRNRPFAAGAVPIAHGTLMAGALVGFGSLLAILISWKFLVVMVGYYLLTTAYSLYLKRLIILDICMLAALYTVRMFAGSVATSIDISIWLLAFSVFFFLSLAAIKRQAELIDSAERGDLKPSGRGYHVDDLPIISMIAIAAGYVSVLVMTLYVNSPAVVQLYARPEALWGVCAILLYWLTRAVMMAHRGLMHDDPVVYAAKDGTSQICALIVLAFTLGGALL
;
A
#
# COMPACT_ATOMS: atom_id res chain seq x y z
N MET A 1 -3.33 33.82 24.33
CA MET A 1 -4.65 33.21 24.50
C MET A 1 -4.90 33.09 25.98
N ASN A 2 -5.90 33.79 26.53
CA ASN A 2 -6.33 33.56 27.91
C ASN A 2 -7.24 32.33 27.88
N PHE A 3 -6.78 31.22 28.44
CA PHE A 3 -7.61 30.04 28.64
C PHE A 3 -8.37 30.18 29.96
N ASP A 4 -9.72 30.00 29.94
CA ASP A 4 -10.48 29.88 31.19
C ASP A 4 -10.28 28.44 31.70
N SER A 5 -9.34 28.27 32.63
CA SER A 5 -8.95 26.96 33.21
C SER A 5 -10.08 26.29 34.03
N ARG A 6 -11.22 26.97 34.25
CA ARG A 6 -12.38 26.39 34.94
C ARG A 6 -13.19 25.46 34.05
N LYS A 7 -13.00 25.53 32.72
CA LYS A 7 -13.75 24.70 31.74
C LYS A 7 -12.96 23.49 31.30
N ILE A 8 -13.65 22.52 30.73
CA ILE A 8 -13.03 21.28 30.25
C ILE A 8 -12.86 21.33 28.72
N LEU A 9 -11.71 20.93 28.24
CA LEU A 9 -11.48 20.72 26.81
C LEU A 9 -11.87 19.28 26.45
N VAL A 10 -12.94 19.12 25.70
CA VAL A 10 -13.40 17.84 25.18
C VAL A 10 -12.81 17.62 23.80
N VAL A 11 -12.16 16.47 23.61
CA VAL A 11 -11.49 16.11 22.36
C VAL A 11 -12.13 14.86 21.78
N ASP A 12 -12.46 14.88 20.50
CA ASP A 12 -12.87 13.68 19.77
C ASP A 12 -11.63 12.84 19.38
N LEU A 13 -11.86 11.55 19.11
CA LEU A 13 -10.79 10.61 18.78
C LEU A 13 -10.55 10.50 17.28
N ASP A 14 -11.58 10.01 16.56
CA ASP A 14 -11.49 9.65 15.14
C ASP A 14 -11.40 10.90 14.27
N GLY A 15 -10.36 11.03 13.43
CA GLY A 15 -10.14 12.20 12.59
C GLY A 15 -9.63 13.45 13.34
N THR A 16 -9.74 13.51 14.65
CA THR A 16 -9.33 14.63 15.52
C THR A 16 -8.02 14.35 16.23
N LEU A 17 -8.04 13.58 17.32
CA LEU A 17 -6.84 13.17 18.06
C LEU A 17 -5.98 12.22 17.22
N LEU A 18 -6.61 11.33 16.47
CA LEU A 18 -6.01 10.43 15.51
C LEU A 18 -6.30 10.90 14.06
N ARG A 19 -5.32 10.74 13.19
CA ARG A 19 -5.50 10.95 11.72
C ARG A 19 -6.11 9.73 11.03
N THR A 20 -6.90 8.94 11.73
CA THR A 20 -7.53 7.71 11.25
C THR A 20 -8.85 7.47 11.95
N ASP A 21 -9.66 6.54 11.45
CA ASP A 21 -10.94 6.09 12.02
C ASP A 21 -10.77 4.69 12.62
N MET A 22 -11.05 4.53 13.91
CA MET A 22 -10.85 3.30 14.65
C MET A 22 -11.74 2.14 14.17
N LEU A 23 -12.89 2.41 13.55
CA LEU A 23 -13.72 1.36 12.96
C LEU A 23 -12.95 0.63 11.84
N TYR A 24 -12.32 1.38 10.93
CA TYR A 24 -11.54 0.82 9.84
C TYR A 24 -10.21 0.24 10.31
N GLU A 25 -9.56 0.86 11.31
CA GLU A 25 -8.37 0.30 11.96
C GLU A 25 -8.64 -1.09 12.53
N ASN A 26 -9.70 -1.21 13.32
CA ASN A 26 -10.09 -2.47 13.94
C ASN A 26 -10.45 -3.53 12.88
N PHE A 27 -11.19 -3.13 11.83
CA PHE A 27 -11.55 -4.04 10.75
C PHE A 27 -10.30 -4.61 10.07
N TRP A 28 -9.36 -3.75 9.64
CA TRP A 28 -8.16 -4.22 8.93
C TRP A 28 -7.19 -4.97 9.83
N SER A 29 -7.08 -4.61 11.10
CA SER A 29 -6.30 -5.35 12.10
C SER A 29 -6.87 -6.75 12.34
N ALA A 30 -8.18 -6.86 12.56
CA ALA A 30 -8.87 -8.13 12.76
C ALA A 30 -8.80 -9.01 11.50
N PHE A 31 -9.05 -8.44 10.31
CA PHE A 31 -8.98 -9.14 9.03
C PHE A 31 -7.55 -9.61 8.70
N GLY A 32 -6.54 -8.83 9.04
CA GLY A 32 -5.13 -9.20 8.87
C GLY A 32 -4.69 -10.35 9.80
N SER A 33 -5.34 -10.48 10.97
CA SER A 33 -5.11 -11.57 11.92
C SER A 33 -5.86 -12.85 11.54
N ASP A 34 -7.14 -12.73 11.17
CA ASP A 34 -7.99 -13.83 10.68
C ASP A 34 -8.96 -13.32 9.60
N TRP A 35 -8.75 -13.78 8.36
CA TRP A 35 -9.61 -13.41 7.23
C TRP A 35 -11.09 -13.80 7.43
N ARG A 36 -11.40 -14.78 8.32
CA ARG A 36 -12.76 -15.20 8.68
C ARG A 36 -13.53 -14.09 9.39
N CYS A 37 -12.83 -13.09 9.94
CA CYS A 37 -13.41 -11.90 10.52
C CYS A 37 -14.38 -11.18 9.54
N LEU A 38 -14.19 -11.31 8.23
CA LEU A 38 -15.10 -10.75 7.23
C LEU A 38 -16.53 -11.31 7.40
N PHE A 39 -16.69 -12.62 7.57
CA PHE A 39 -18.02 -13.25 7.74
C PHE A 39 -18.68 -12.84 9.06
N SER A 40 -17.92 -12.80 10.15
CA SER A 40 -18.44 -12.35 11.45
C SER A 40 -18.81 -10.86 11.44
N THR A 41 -18.04 -10.02 10.72
CA THR A 41 -18.34 -8.60 10.50
C THR A 41 -19.64 -8.42 9.72
N ILE A 42 -19.85 -9.16 8.63
CA ILE A 42 -21.09 -9.14 7.84
C ILE A 42 -22.27 -9.57 8.71
N SER A 43 -22.13 -10.60 9.54
CA SER A 43 -23.20 -11.06 10.46
C SER A 43 -23.52 -10.07 11.58
N ALA A 44 -22.57 -9.20 11.93
CA ALA A 44 -22.75 -8.15 12.94
C ALA A 44 -23.44 -6.89 12.41
N LEU A 45 -23.40 -6.63 11.09
CA LEU A 45 -23.99 -5.43 10.46
C LEU A 45 -25.47 -5.21 10.79
N PRO A 46 -26.37 -6.25 10.74
CA PRO A 46 -27.78 -6.06 11.05
C PRO A 46 -28.07 -5.68 12.51
N ARG A 47 -27.13 -5.95 13.43
CA ARG A 47 -27.27 -5.66 14.87
C ARG A 47 -26.94 -4.21 15.23
N GLY A 48 -26.62 -3.39 14.26
CA GLY A 48 -26.37 -1.96 14.43
C GLY A 48 -24.88 -1.58 14.62
N ARG A 49 -24.62 -0.27 14.44
CA ARG A 49 -23.24 0.26 14.41
C ARG A 49 -22.49 0.14 15.74
N ALA A 50 -23.16 0.29 16.87
CA ALA A 50 -22.51 0.16 18.18
C ALA A 50 -22.04 -1.28 18.42
N HIS A 51 -22.87 -2.26 18.09
CA HIS A 51 -22.52 -3.69 18.18
C HIS A 51 -21.37 -4.05 17.25
N LEU A 52 -21.38 -3.55 16.00
CA LEU A 52 -20.30 -3.77 15.04
C LEU A 52 -18.96 -3.22 15.57
N LYS A 53 -18.94 -1.99 16.10
CA LYS A 53 -17.74 -1.37 16.68
C LYS A 53 -17.16 -2.22 17.81
N ARG A 54 -18.00 -2.66 18.73
CA ARG A 54 -17.59 -3.51 19.84
C ARG A 54 -17.07 -4.87 19.37
N HIS A 55 -17.77 -5.50 18.42
CA HIS A 55 -17.33 -6.77 17.83
C HIS A 55 -15.92 -6.65 17.23
N LEU A 56 -15.69 -5.61 16.43
CA LEU A 56 -14.38 -5.36 15.81
C LEU A 56 -13.31 -4.97 16.84
N ALA A 57 -13.67 -4.18 17.85
CA ALA A 57 -12.74 -3.81 18.92
C ALA A 57 -12.24 -5.03 19.72
N CYS A 58 -13.11 -6.01 19.98
CA CYS A 58 -12.74 -7.26 20.66
C CYS A 58 -11.87 -8.20 19.76
N ALA A 59 -12.04 -8.13 18.45
CA ALA A 59 -11.30 -8.98 17.50
C ALA A 59 -9.96 -8.37 17.06
N ALA A 60 -9.81 -7.06 17.18
CA ALA A 60 -8.63 -6.32 16.72
C ALA A 60 -7.54 -6.28 17.80
N VAL A 61 -6.28 -6.30 17.36
CA VAL A 61 -5.12 -5.99 18.19
C VAL A 61 -4.55 -4.67 17.68
N VAL A 62 -4.87 -3.57 18.38
CA VAL A 62 -4.38 -2.23 18.04
C VAL A 62 -3.39 -1.78 19.10
N ASP A 63 -2.18 -1.44 18.67
CA ASP A 63 -1.15 -0.89 19.54
C ASP A 63 -1.26 0.64 19.55
N ALA A 64 -1.64 1.19 20.71
CA ALA A 64 -1.77 2.64 20.90
C ALA A 64 -0.46 3.40 20.64
N GLN A 65 0.71 2.76 20.84
CA GLN A 65 2.01 3.42 20.68
C GLN A 65 2.32 3.83 19.23
N VAL A 66 1.78 3.09 18.27
CA VAL A 66 2.08 3.30 16.83
C VAL A 66 0.96 4.02 16.06
N LEU A 67 -0.11 4.42 16.73
CA LEU A 67 -1.21 5.13 16.07
C LEU A 67 -0.77 6.50 15.52
N PRO A 68 -1.36 6.97 14.40
CA PRO A 68 -1.01 8.24 13.78
C PRO A 68 -1.66 9.43 14.50
N TYR A 69 -1.10 9.82 15.64
CA TYR A 69 -1.59 10.96 16.41
C TYR A 69 -1.43 12.29 15.66
N ASN A 70 -2.41 13.19 15.82
CA ASN A 70 -2.33 14.54 15.28
C ASN A 70 -1.48 15.42 16.20
N THR A 71 -0.25 15.70 15.78
CA THR A 71 0.72 16.47 16.57
C THR A 71 0.25 17.89 16.93
N LYS A 72 -0.59 18.52 16.09
CA LYS A 72 -1.16 19.84 16.38
C LYS A 72 -2.20 19.77 17.50
N VAL A 73 -3.02 18.73 17.49
CA VAL A 73 -4.01 18.46 18.55
C VAL A 73 -3.30 18.16 19.87
N LEU A 74 -2.28 17.30 19.86
CA LEU A 74 -1.48 17.01 21.05
C LEU A 74 -0.83 18.27 21.62
N ALA A 75 -0.21 19.10 20.77
CA ALA A 75 0.40 20.36 21.21
C ALA A 75 -0.63 21.35 21.79
N TYR A 76 -1.87 21.35 21.24
CA TYR A 76 -2.94 22.18 21.78
C TYR A 76 -3.40 21.68 23.17
N ILE A 77 -3.58 20.37 23.33
CA ILE A 77 -3.94 19.75 24.61
C ILE A 77 -2.86 20.03 25.66
N GLU A 78 -1.57 19.85 25.30
CA GLU A 78 -0.44 20.10 26.19
C GLU A 78 -0.41 21.56 26.66
N LYS A 79 -0.62 22.51 25.74
CA LYS A 79 -0.70 23.93 26.05
C LYS A 79 -1.89 24.25 26.96
N TRP A 80 -3.07 23.60 26.73
CA TRP A 80 -4.25 23.76 27.57
C TRP A 80 -3.98 23.25 29.00
N ARG A 81 -3.40 22.07 29.13
CA ARG A 81 -3.04 21.46 30.43
C ARG A 81 -1.99 22.28 31.20
N SER A 82 -1.00 22.82 30.47
CA SER A 82 0.04 23.69 31.07
C SER A 82 -0.56 24.98 31.66
N ALA A 83 -1.72 25.42 31.18
CA ALA A 83 -2.48 26.53 31.73
C ALA A 83 -3.42 26.11 32.90
N GLY A 84 -3.37 24.83 33.35
CA GLY A 84 -4.19 24.29 34.44
C GLY A 84 -5.56 23.80 33.99
N GLY A 85 -5.82 23.68 32.69
CA GLY A 85 -7.09 23.23 32.15
C GLY A 85 -7.27 21.70 32.22
N ARG A 86 -8.50 21.24 32.45
CA ARG A 86 -8.89 19.82 32.41
C ARG A 86 -9.22 19.38 31.00
N THR A 87 -9.06 18.07 30.74
CA THR A 87 -9.26 17.47 29.42
C THR A 87 -10.12 16.22 29.50
N ALA A 88 -11.02 16.02 28.53
CA ALA A 88 -11.80 14.79 28.40
C ALA A 88 -11.71 14.25 26.97
N LEU A 89 -11.54 12.94 26.84
CA LEU A 89 -11.68 12.22 25.57
C LEU A 89 -13.09 11.70 25.45
N VAL A 90 -13.84 12.16 24.43
CA VAL A 90 -15.24 11.73 24.24
C VAL A 90 -15.46 11.32 22.79
N THR A 91 -15.69 10.03 22.54
CA THR A 91 -15.68 9.46 21.19
C THR A 91 -16.85 8.53 20.91
N ALA A 92 -17.19 8.43 19.64
CA ALA A 92 -18.11 7.40 19.14
C ALA A 92 -17.44 6.02 19.01
N SER A 93 -16.14 5.90 19.23
CA SER A 93 -15.41 4.62 19.25
C SER A 93 -15.66 3.85 20.55
N ASP A 94 -15.28 2.56 20.56
CA ASP A 94 -15.52 1.70 21.73
C ASP A 94 -14.76 2.20 22.97
N GLN A 95 -15.40 2.08 24.15
CA GLN A 95 -14.85 2.54 25.43
C GLN A 95 -13.50 1.92 25.77
N GLN A 96 -13.29 0.63 25.49
CA GLN A 96 -12.03 -0.04 25.82
C GLN A 96 -10.86 0.52 24.99
N ILE A 97 -11.11 0.82 23.71
CA ILE A 97 -10.11 1.44 22.83
C ILE A 97 -9.80 2.86 23.27
N ALA A 98 -10.84 3.66 23.55
CA ALA A 98 -10.66 5.03 24.03
C ALA A 98 -9.85 5.06 25.34
N GLN A 99 -10.14 4.14 26.27
CA GLN A 99 -9.41 4.03 27.54
C GLN A 99 -7.95 3.64 27.30
N GLY A 100 -7.67 2.62 26.46
CA GLY A 100 -6.29 2.21 26.17
C GLY A 100 -5.45 3.31 25.53
N ILE A 101 -6.04 4.15 24.67
CA ILE A 101 -5.37 5.31 24.06
C ILE A 101 -5.13 6.40 25.12
N ALA A 102 -6.11 6.68 25.98
CA ALA A 102 -5.99 7.67 27.04
C ALA A 102 -4.95 7.27 28.09
N ASP A 103 -4.91 6.01 28.48
CA ASP A 103 -3.90 5.46 29.42
C ASP A 103 -2.49 5.56 28.84
N HIS A 104 -2.35 5.29 27.52
CA HIS A 104 -1.06 5.44 26.84
C HIS A 104 -0.57 6.90 26.82
N LEU A 105 -1.47 7.85 26.57
CA LEU A 105 -1.09 9.27 26.48
C LEU A 105 -0.94 9.94 27.85
N GLY A 106 -1.73 9.53 28.85
CA GLY A 106 -1.70 10.10 30.21
C GLY A 106 -2.09 11.58 30.30
N ILE A 107 -2.86 12.09 29.31
CA ILE A 107 -3.21 13.51 29.19
C ILE A 107 -4.71 13.81 29.38
N PHE A 108 -5.53 12.82 29.65
CA PHE A 108 -6.99 12.97 29.81
C PHE A 108 -7.39 12.69 31.26
N ASP A 109 -8.24 13.56 31.81
CA ASP A 109 -8.78 13.42 33.15
C ASP A 109 -10.07 12.57 33.14
N GLU A 110 -10.80 12.56 32.01
CA GLU A 110 -12.02 11.77 31.82
C GLU A 110 -12.03 11.11 30.43
N VAL A 111 -12.60 9.90 30.34
CA VAL A 111 -12.70 9.14 29.07
C VAL A 111 -14.07 8.53 28.92
N HIS A 112 -14.75 8.87 27.82
CA HIS A 112 -16.08 8.38 27.50
C HIS A 112 -16.17 7.90 26.05
N GLY A 113 -16.41 6.61 25.85
CA GLY A 113 -16.62 5.96 24.57
C GLY A 113 -18.02 5.37 24.43
N SER A 114 -18.29 4.75 23.28
CA SER A 114 -19.51 3.96 23.09
C SER A 114 -19.39 2.61 23.81
N ASP A 115 -20.51 2.13 24.40
CA ASP A 115 -20.54 0.95 25.28
C ASP A 115 -21.22 -0.29 24.66
N GLY A 116 -21.49 -0.26 23.35
CA GLY A 116 -22.24 -1.32 22.64
C GLY A 116 -23.75 -1.13 22.65
N THR A 117 -24.30 -0.38 23.59
CA THR A 117 -25.74 0.00 23.67
C THR A 117 -25.95 1.44 23.23
N ARG A 118 -25.10 2.35 23.68
CA ARG A 118 -25.12 3.78 23.37
C ARG A 118 -23.98 4.17 22.42
N ASN A 119 -24.32 4.77 21.29
CA ASN A 119 -23.35 5.32 20.34
C ASN A 119 -23.19 6.84 20.56
N LEU A 120 -22.07 7.28 21.12
CA LEU A 120 -21.76 8.68 21.40
C LEU A 120 -21.38 9.44 20.11
N LYS A 121 -22.36 9.66 19.22
CA LYS A 121 -22.20 10.38 17.96
C LYS A 121 -23.28 11.44 17.75
N GLY A 122 -22.89 12.61 17.21
CA GLY A 122 -23.83 13.68 16.84
C GLY A 122 -24.66 14.17 18.00
N ALA A 123 -25.99 14.22 17.86
CA ALA A 123 -26.91 14.70 18.87
C ALA A 123 -26.84 13.92 20.21
N THR A 124 -26.57 12.60 20.15
CA THR A 124 -26.40 11.78 21.37
C THR A 124 -25.16 12.19 22.15
N LYS A 125 -24.03 12.50 21.45
CA LYS A 125 -22.82 13.04 22.06
C LYS A 125 -23.10 14.43 22.66
N ALA A 126 -23.79 15.29 21.93
CA ALA A 126 -24.13 16.64 22.37
C ALA A 126 -24.95 16.62 23.66
N ALA A 127 -26.03 15.80 23.72
CA ALA A 127 -26.86 15.64 24.93
C ALA A 127 -26.05 15.10 26.12
N PHE A 128 -25.18 14.12 25.89
CA PHE A 128 -24.29 13.58 26.92
C PHE A 128 -23.36 14.63 27.50
N LEU A 129 -22.76 15.48 26.65
CA LEU A 129 -21.81 16.50 27.08
C LEU A 129 -22.52 17.63 27.85
N GLU A 130 -23.73 18.00 27.42
CA GLU A 130 -24.55 18.98 28.11
C GLU A 130 -25.03 18.47 29.50
N GLU A 131 -25.42 17.20 29.59
CA GLU A 131 -25.76 16.55 30.87
C GLU A 131 -24.56 16.50 31.82
N ARG A 132 -23.36 16.21 31.28
CA ARG A 132 -22.16 15.99 32.08
C ARG A 132 -21.46 17.27 32.50
N PHE A 133 -21.39 18.27 31.63
CA PHE A 133 -20.58 19.48 31.83
C PHE A 133 -21.40 20.77 31.86
N GLY A 134 -22.70 20.69 31.59
CA GLY A 134 -23.60 21.83 31.48
C GLY A 134 -23.59 22.51 30.12
N GLU A 135 -24.61 23.30 29.84
CA GLU A 135 -24.69 24.14 28.65
C GLU A 135 -23.61 25.19 28.67
N ASN A 136 -22.85 25.31 27.54
CA ASN A 136 -21.67 26.16 27.44
C ASN A 136 -20.57 25.89 28.52
N GLY A 137 -20.57 24.69 29.13
CA GLY A 137 -19.64 24.29 30.18
C GLY A 137 -18.35 23.69 29.66
N PHE A 138 -18.20 23.51 28.35
CA PHE A 138 -17.06 22.84 27.73
C PHE A 138 -16.64 23.49 26.39
N LEU A 139 -15.37 23.27 26.03
CA LEU A 139 -14.84 23.51 24.69
C LEU A 139 -14.82 22.19 23.94
N TYR A 140 -15.14 22.18 22.65
CA TYR A 140 -15.17 20.94 21.89
C TYR A 140 -14.27 20.98 20.66
N MET A 141 -13.41 19.97 20.53
CA MET A 141 -12.51 19.76 19.41
C MET A 141 -12.95 18.55 18.61
N GLY A 142 -13.29 18.78 17.31
CA GLY A 142 -13.82 17.75 16.40
C GLY A 142 -13.45 18.03 14.95
N ASP A 143 -13.73 17.07 14.04
CA ASP A 143 -13.31 17.07 12.64
C ASP A 143 -14.46 16.95 11.63
N ALA A 144 -15.65 16.58 12.05
CA ALA A 144 -16.69 16.11 11.15
C ALA A 144 -18.00 16.90 11.20
N ALA A 145 -18.79 16.86 10.11
CA ALA A 145 -20.14 17.43 10.09
C ALA A 145 -21.07 16.81 11.14
N ALA A 146 -20.76 15.62 11.63
CA ALA A 146 -21.48 14.96 12.71
C ALA A 146 -21.35 15.70 14.04
N ASP A 147 -20.33 16.55 14.20
CA ASP A 147 -20.06 17.30 15.43
C ASP A 147 -20.79 18.65 15.48
N LEU A 148 -21.49 19.05 14.42
CA LEU A 148 -22.27 20.30 14.40
C LEU A 148 -23.17 20.47 15.63
N PRO A 149 -23.98 19.45 16.06
CA PRO A 149 -24.81 19.57 17.24
C PRO A 149 -24.02 19.69 18.55
N VAL A 150 -22.75 19.28 18.57
CA VAL A 150 -21.87 19.39 19.74
C VAL A 150 -21.25 20.79 19.80
N TRP A 151 -20.77 21.30 18.69
CA TRP A 151 -20.24 22.67 18.61
C TRP A 151 -21.29 23.72 18.95
N GLU A 152 -22.54 23.52 18.52
CA GLU A 152 -23.67 24.40 18.83
C GLU A 152 -23.93 24.57 20.35
N ARG A 153 -23.57 23.55 21.15
CA ARG A 153 -23.74 23.55 22.62
C ARG A 153 -22.45 23.82 23.39
N ALA A 154 -21.33 23.96 22.67
CA ALA A 154 -20.05 24.26 23.26
C ALA A 154 -19.85 25.77 23.37
N GLU A 155 -19.18 26.23 24.42
CA GLU A 155 -18.78 27.64 24.53
C GLU A 155 -17.82 28.07 23.40
N LYS A 156 -16.92 27.15 23.01
CA LYS A 156 -15.97 27.39 21.93
C LYS A 156 -15.89 26.16 21.05
N ALA A 157 -16.06 26.38 19.75
CA ALA A 157 -15.85 25.38 18.74
C ALA A 157 -14.40 25.37 18.27
N ILE A 158 -13.73 24.21 18.34
CA ILE A 158 -12.40 24.00 17.81
C ILE A 158 -12.51 22.97 16.69
N THR A 159 -12.29 23.39 15.46
CA THR A 159 -12.37 22.45 14.32
C THR A 159 -10.99 22.00 13.89
N VAL A 160 -10.87 20.71 13.55
CA VAL A 160 -9.62 20.08 13.09
C VAL A 160 -9.82 19.58 11.66
N ASP A 161 -9.09 20.11 10.72
CA ASP A 161 -9.07 19.71 9.30
C ASP A 161 -10.44 19.56 8.61
N VAL A 162 -11.47 20.29 9.07
CA VAL A 162 -12.83 20.19 8.53
C VAL A 162 -12.92 20.72 7.10
N PRO A 163 -13.77 20.13 6.24
CA PRO A 163 -14.07 20.65 4.92
C PRO A 163 -14.63 22.07 4.96
N ARG A 164 -14.32 22.88 3.93
CA ARG A 164 -14.73 24.29 3.84
C ARG A 164 -16.23 24.52 4.10
N LYS A 165 -17.08 23.61 3.60
CA LYS A 165 -18.55 23.68 3.83
C LYS A 165 -18.94 23.52 5.30
N VAL A 166 -18.24 22.67 6.05
CA VAL A 166 -18.49 22.47 7.49
C VAL A 166 -17.97 23.68 8.25
N ARG A 167 -16.78 24.16 7.92
CA ARG A 167 -16.19 25.37 8.50
C ARG A 167 -17.12 26.55 8.45
N THR A 168 -17.65 26.90 7.25
CA THR A 168 -18.61 28.01 7.10
C THR A 168 -19.85 27.82 7.97
N LYS A 169 -20.37 26.58 8.14
CA LYS A 169 -21.50 26.32 9.03
C LYS A 169 -21.15 26.57 10.50
N VAL A 170 -19.99 26.10 10.95
CA VAL A 170 -19.52 26.31 12.33
C VAL A 170 -19.36 27.80 12.61
N ASP A 171 -18.81 28.58 11.66
CA ASP A 171 -18.66 30.03 11.77
C ASP A 171 -20.00 30.77 11.90
N THR A 172 -21.10 30.17 11.40
CA THR A 172 -22.45 30.76 11.52
C THR A 172 -23.20 30.28 12.75
N LEU A 173 -22.83 29.14 13.35
CA LEU A 173 -23.52 28.53 14.48
C LEU A 173 -22.92 28.90 15.85
N CYS A 174 -21.63 29.23 15.88
CA CYS A 174 -20.90 29.42 17.13
C CYS A 174 -20.27 30.81 17.20
N ASP A 175 -20.42 31.47 18.36
CA ASP A 175 -19.85 32.81 18.58
C ASP A 175 -18.33 32.81 18.67
N THR A 176 -17.75 31.72 19.17
CA THR A 176 -16.29 31.58 19.36
C THR A 176 -15.80 30.35 18.62
N VAL A 177 -15.02 30.57 17.55
CA VAL A 177 -14.52 29.47 16.71
C VAL A 177 -12.99 29.58 16.56
N GLU A 178 -12.32 28.43 16.62
CA GLU A 178 -10.90 28.30 16.29
C GLU A 178 -10.71 27.16 15.30
N HIS A 179 -9.94 27.38 14.24
CA HIS A 179 -9.70 26.39 13.20
C HIS A 179 -8.25 25.93 13.23
N LEU A 180 -8.03 24.65 13.55
CA LEU A 180 -6.76 23.98 13.42
C LEU A 180 -6.70 23.32 12.05
N GLN A 181 -5.82 23.80 11.18
CA GLN A 181 -5.56 23.16 9.88
C GLN A 181 -4.18 22.51 9.91
N SER A 182 -4.11 21.23 9.57
CA SER A 182 -2.84 20.52 9.42
C SER A 182 -2.20 20.98 8.10
N GLU A 183 -2.16 20.29 7.08
CA GLU A 183 -1.62 20.75 5.79
C GLU A 183 -2.74 20.83 4.74
N LYS A 184 -2.51 21.59 3.67
CA LYS A 184 -3.49 21.76 2.58
C LYS A 184 -3.89 20.39 2.01
N ASP A 185 -5.19 20.26 1.63
CA ASP A 185 -5.69 19.18 0.79
C ASP A 185 -4.75 18.91 -0.38
N ASN A 186 -4.04 17.80 -0.36
CA ASN A 186 -3.05 17.49 -1.36
C ASN A 186 -3.37 16.11 -1.95
N PHE A 187 -3.56 16.04 -3.28
CA PHE A 187 -3.77 14.79 -3.99
C PHE A 187 -2.52 13.90 -4.07
N LYS A 188 -1.33 14.44 -3.76
CA LYS A 188 -0.07 13.70 -3.81
C LYS A 188 -0.07 12.38 -3.00
N PRO A 189 -0.62 12.31 -1.76
CA PRO A 189 -0.70 11.06 -1.01
C PRO A 189 -1.53 9.99 -1.72
N TYR A 190 -2.63 10.36 -2.39
CA TYR A 190 -3.46 9.43 -3.15
C TYR A 190 -2.72 8.84 -4.34
N ILE A 191 -2.01 9.68 -5.12
CA ILE A 191 -1.16 9.22 -6.23
C ILE A 191 -0.03 8.34 -5.70
N LYS A 192 0.59 8.71 -4.57
CA LYS A 192 1.64 7.91 -3.93
C LYS A 192 1.13 6.52 -3.49
N ALA A 193 -0.15 6.42 -3.06
CA ALA A 193 -0.79 5.16 -2.69
C ALA A 193 -0.96 4.21 -3.87
N LEU A 194 -1.19 4.70 -5.09
CA LEU A 194 -1.27 3.91 -6.33
C LEU A 194 0.07 3.28 -6.72
N ARG A 195 1.18 3.80 -6.21
CA ARG A 195 2.56 3.37 -6.51
C ARG A 195 2.90 3.34 -8.01
N PRO A 196 2.76 4.45 -8.77
CA PRO A 196 3.01 4.46 -10.23
C PRO A 196 4.39 3.95 -10.62
N HIS A 197 5.42 4.14 -9.78
CA HIS A 197 6.77 3.62 -10.02
C HIS A 197 6.81 2.08 -10.13
N GLN A 198 5.82 1.35 -9.59
CA GLN A 198 5.71 -0.10 -9.72
C GLN A 198 5.08 -0.53 -11.07
N TRP A 199 4.45 0.41 -11.82
CA TRP A 199 3.88 0.12 -13.14
C TRP A 199 4.96 -0.20 -14.18
N LEU A 200 6.21 0.19 -13.95
CA LEU A 200 7.35 -0.21 -14.79
C LEU A 200 7.41 -1.73 -15.00
N LYS A 201 7.02 -2.52 -13.99
CA LYS A 201 6.96 -3.99 -14.11
C LYS A 201 5.90 -4.46 -15.08
N ASN A 202 4.84 -3.68 -15.24
CA ASN A 202 3.72 -4.02 -16.12
C ASN A 202 4.06 -3.75 -17.59
N LEU A 203 5.18 -3.06 -17.91
CA LEU A 203 5.71 -2.96 -19.27
C LEU A 203 6.03 -4.34 -19.86
N LEU A 204 6.20 -5.37 -19.04
CA LEU A 204 6.35 -6.75 -19.50
C LEU A 204 5.13 -7.27 -20.30
N VAL A 205 3.96 -6.63 -20.17
CA VAL A 205 2.77 -6.92 -20.99
C VAL A 205 3.04 -6.66 -22.49
N PHE A 206 3.98 -5.75 -22.82
CA PHE A 206 4.34 -5.45 -24.21
C PHE A 206 5.35 -6.42 -24.82
N VAL A 207 5.97 -7.30 -24.01
CA VAL A 207 7.02 -8.19 -24.50
C VAL A 207 6.57 -9.10 -25.66
N PRO A 208 5.34 -9.71 -25.66
CA PRO A 208 4.88 -10.50 -26.78
C PRO A 208 4.76 -9.69 -28.09
N LEU A 209 4.22 -8.47 -28.04
CA LEU A 209 4.13 -7.55 -29.18
C LEU A 209 5.52 -7.21 -29.73
N LEU A 210 6.48 -6.88 -28.85
CA LEU A 210 7.84 -6.55 -29.23
C LEU A 210 8.57 -7.76 -29.82
N ALA A 211 8.44 -8.94 -29.19
CA ALA A 211 9.12 -10.16 -29.61
C ALA A 211 8.57 -10.72 -30.94
N ALA A 212 7.30 -10.47 -31.26
CA ALA A 212 6.67 -10.90 -32.51
C ALA A 212 6.72 -9.84 -33.61
N HIS A 213 7.28 -8.65 -33.36
CA HIS A 213 7.31 -7.49 -34.28
C HIS A 213 5.92 -7.11 -34.84
N GLN A 214 4.84 -7.29 -34.06
CA GLN A 214 3.47 -7.01 -34.49
C GLN A 214 3.01 -5.63 -33.98
N PHE A 215 3.25 -4.60 -34.76
CA PHE A 215 2.95 -3.20 -34.41
C PHE A 215 1.69 -2.65 -35.12
N ASP A 216 0.73 -3.51 -35.46
CA ASP A 216 -0.55 -3.04 -35.97
C ASP A 216 -1.36 -2.29 -34.89
N GLY A 217 -2.25 -1.39 -35.33
CA GLY A 217 -2.99 -0.51 -34.41
C GLY A 217 -3.86 -1.25 -33.39
N ARG A 218 -4.43 -2.41 -33.78
CA ARG A 218 -5.27 -3.24 -32.89
C ARG A 218 -4.42 -3.84 -31.77
N THR A 219 -3.28 -4.44 -32.10
CA THR A 219 -2.38 -5.07 -31.14
C THR A 219 -1.79 -4.06 -30.16
N ILE A 220 -1.44 -2.85 -30.65
CA ILE A 220 -0.99 -1.75 -29.78
C ILE A 220 -2.07 -1.34 -28.79
N VAL A 221 -3.32 -1.14 -29.24
CA VAL A 221 -4.45 -0.75 -28.38
C VAL A 221 -4.75 -1.84 -27.34
N LEU A 222 -4.75 -3.12 -27.73
CA LEU A 222 -4.96 -4.23 -26.80
C LEU A 222 -3.85 -4.30 -25.74
N SER A 223 -2.57 -4.14 -26.13
CA SER A 223 -1.43 -4.13 -25.21
C SER A 223 -1.51 -2.95 -24.24
N MET A 224 -1.86 -1.75 -24.72
CA MET A 224 -2.05 -0.57 -23.86
C MET A 224 -3.22 -0.76 -22.89
N THR A 225 -4.34 -1.29 -23.36
CA THR A 225 -5.50 -1.58 -22.50
C THR A 225 -5.15 -2.63 -21.44
N ALA A 226 -4.42 -3.68 -21.82
CA ALA A 226 -3.93 -4.70 -20.90
C ALA A 226 -2.94 -4.12 -19.86
N PHE A 227 -2.05 -3.22 -20.28
CA PHE A 227 -1.14 -2.51 -19.37
C PHE A 227 -1.90 -1.66 -18.34
N VAL A 228 -2.90 -0.89 -18.78
CA VAL A 228 -3.74 -0.08 -17.89
C VAL A 228 -4.52 -0.98 -16.93
N CYS A 229 -5.17 -2.02 -17.44
CA CYS A 229 -5.91 -3.00 -16.66
C CYS A 229 -5.02 -3.63 -15.57
N PHE A 230 -3.84 -4.10 -15.95
CA PHE A 230 -2.87 -4.70 -15.05
C PHE A 230 -2.41 -3.71 -13.98
N SER A 231 -2.17 -2.45 -14.37
CA SER A 231 -1.72 -1.39 -13.47
C SER A 231 -2.79 -1.01 -12.43
N LEU A 232 -4.06 -0.97 -12.84
CA LEU A 232 -5.19 -0.71 -11.94
C LEU A 232 -5.33 -1.84 -10.91
N ILE A 233 -5.38 -3.09 -11.35
CA ILE A 233 -5.51 -4.25 -10.44
C ILE A 233 -4.31 -4.35 -9.51
N ALA A 234 -3.09 -4.16 -10.01
CA ALA A 234 -1.87 -4.16 -9.18
C ALA A 234 -1.90 -3.04 -8.14
N SER A 235 -2.34 -1.83 -8.50
CA SER A 235 -2.49 -0.72 -7.56
C SER A 235 -3.54 -1.02 -6.48
N GLY A 236 -4.67 -1.64 -6.84
CA GLY A 236 -5.67 -2.11 -5.89
C GLY A 236 -5.09 -3.10 -4.88
N VAL A 237 -4.28 -4.06 -5.36
CA VAL A 237 -3.58 -5.02 -4.48
C VAL A 237 -2.54 -4.34 -3.59
N TYR A 238 -1.79 -3.34 -4.09
CA TYR A 238 -0.83 -2.60 -3.25
C TYR A 238 -1.53 -1.84 -2.13
N ILE A 239 -2.68 -1.21 -2.42
CA ILE A 239 -3.49 -0.55 -1.39
C ILE A 239 -3.99 -1.57 -0.37
N LEU A 240 -4.53 -2.72 -0.82
CA LEU A 240 -4.96 -3.80 0.06
C LEU A 240 -3.83 -4.27 0.99
N ASN A 241 -2.63 -4.45 0.46
CA ASN A 241 -1.46 -4.83 1.24
C ASN A 241 -1.06 -3.76 2.27
N ASP A 242 -1.10 -2.48 1.90
CA ASP A 242 -0.81 -1.39 2.83
C ASP A 242 -1.86 -1.30 3.95
N LEU A 243 -3.12 -1.64 3.67
CA LEU A 243 -4.19 -1.71 4.67
C LEU A 243 -4.05 -2.93 5.60
N LEU A 244 -3.59 -4.06 5.09
CA LEU A 244 -3.32 -5.27 5.89
C LEU A 244 -2.09 -5.12 6.79
N ASP A 245 -1.08 -4.39 6.34
CA ASP A 245 0.21 -4.25 7.02
C ASP A 245 0.31 -2.94 7.85
N LEU A 246 -0.79 -2.22 8.15
CA LEU A 246 -0.80 -0.89 8.80
C LEU A 246 0.06 -0.83 10.06
N SER A 247 -0.13 -1.74 11.00
CA SER A 247 0.62 -1.78 12.26
C SER A 247 2.11 -2.03 12.03
N ALA A 248 2.45 -3.01 11.18
CA ALA A 248 3.83 -3.33 10.82
C ALA A 248 4.52 -2.18 10.07
N ASP A 249 3.79 -1.51 9.19
CA ASP A 249 4.32 -0.36 8.43
C ASP A 249 4.60 0.84 9.33
N ARG A 250 3.77 1.11 10.32
CA ARG A 250 3.99 2.19 11.32
C ARG A 250 5.20 1.93 12.20
N ALA A 251 5.40 0.69 12.61
CA ALA A 251 6.57 0.30 13.40
C ALA A 251 7.89 0.37 12.61
N HIS A 252 7.82 0.36 11.26
CA HIS A 252 9.00 0.32 10.42
C HIS A 252 9.55 1.73 10.10
N PRO A 253 10.85 2.03 10.26
CA PRO A 253 11.42 3.38 10.11
C PRO A 253 11.14 4.08 8.78
N ARG A 254 11.17 3.35 7.66
CA ARG A 254 10.91 3.90 6.30
C ARG A 254 9.44 3.80 5.90
N LYS A 255 8.76 2.68 6.23
CA LYS A 255 7.39 2.41 5.78
C LYS A 255 6.33 3.23 6.53
N ARG A 256 6.64 3.73 7.74
CA ARG A 256 5.75 4.64 8.50
C ARG A 256 5.34 5.90 7.72
N ASN A 257 6.10 6.26 6.67
CA ASN A 257 5.80 7.39 5.79
C ASN A 257 4.90 7.01 4.58
N ARG A 258 4.37 5.77 4.55
CA ARG A 258 3.36 5.37 3.56
C ARG A 258 2.05 6.10 3.83
N PRO A 259 1.25 6.43 2.78
CA PRO A 259 0.07 7.28 2.91
C PRO A 259 -0.93 6.84 3.98
N PHE A 260 -1.23 5.55 4.08
CA PHE A 260 -2.17 5.02 5.07
C PHE A 260 -1.54 4.89 6.47
N ALA A 261 -0.31 4.43 6.55
CA ALA A 261 0.41 4.31 7.83
C ALA A 261 0.58 5.67 8.52
N ALA A 262 0.88 6.72 7.74
CA ALA A 262 1.04 8.11 8.22
C ALA A 262 -0.30 8.84 8.48
N GLY A 263 -1.46 8.23 8.15
CA GLY A 263 -2.75 8.88 8.22
C GLY A 263 -2.93 10.03 7.22
N ALA A 264 -2.12 10.08 6.14
CA ALA A 264 -2.22 11.10 5.09
C ALA A 264 -3.36 10.81 4.09
N VAL A 265 -3.83 9.57 4.02
CA VAL A 265 -5.03 9.14 3.29
C VAL A 265 -5.92 8.37 4.26
N PRO A 266 -7.20 8.72 4.41
CA PRO A 266 -8.13 7.97 5.26
C PRO A 266 -8.23 6.50 4.82
N ILE A 267 -8.26 5.58 5.79
CA ILE A 267 -8.36 4.13 5.52
C ILE A 267 -9.65 3.79 4.76
N ALA A 268 -10.75 4.48 5.07
CA ALA A 268 -12.01 4.35 4.35
C ALA A 268 -11.84 4.61 2.84
N HIS A 269 -11.13 5.68 2.47
CA HIS A 269 -10.83 5.98 1.08
C HIS A 269 -9.95 4.89 0.44
N GLY A 270 -8.95 4.38 1.19
CA GLY A 270 -8.13 3.26 0.72
C GLY A 270 -8.94 2.01 0.42
N THR A 271 -9.89 1.67 1.30
CA THR A 271 -10.79 0.53 1.13
C THR A 271 -11.64 0.66 -0.14
N LEU A 272 -12.25 1.84 -0.36
CA LEU A 272 -13.03 2.12 -1.56
C LEU A 272 -12.17 2.14 -2.82
N MET A 273 -10.99 2.76 -2.76
CA MET A 273 -10.04 2.80 -3.89
C MET A 273 -9.59 1.40 -4.30
N ALA A 274 -9.26 0.54 -3.35
CA ALA A 274 -8.85 -0.84 -3.65
C ALA A 274 -9.97 -1.59 -4.40
N GLY A 275 -11.20 -1.52 -3.90
CA GLY A 275 -12.37 -2.14 -4.55
C GLY A 275 -12.66 -1.55 -5.94
N ALA A 276 -12.64 -0.22 -6.07
CA ALA A 276 -12.90 0.46 -7.34
C ALA A 276 -11.85 0.14 -8.41
N LEU A 277 -10.56 0.12 -8.03
CA LEU A 277 -9.46 -0.19 -8.96
C LEU A 277 -9.53 -1.64 -9.46
N VAL A 278 -9.78 -2.60 -8.56
CA VAL A 278 -9.95 -4.00 -8.94
C VAL A 278 -11.21 -4.19 -9.77
N GLY A 279 -12.33 -3.57 -9.39
CA GLY A 279 -13.60 -3.66 -10.13
C GLY A 279 -13.49 -3.07 -11.53
N PHE A 280 -12.94 -1.85 -11.66
CA PHE A 280 -12.76 -1.21 -12.96
C PHE A 280 -11.72 -1.92 -13.84
N GLY A 281 -10.61 -2.38 -13.24
CA GLY A 281 -9.63 -3.21 -13.95
C GLY A 281 -10.23 -4.53 -14.43
N SER A 282 -11.09 -5.19 -13.65
CA SER A 282 -11.80 -6.41 -14.07
C SER A 282 -12.80 -6.15 -15.21
N LEU A 283 -13.48 -5.00 -15.17
CA LEU A 283 -14.38 -4.59 -16.27
C LEU A 283 -13.60 -4.39 -17.57
N LEU A 284 -12.45 -3.70 -17.52
CA LEU A 284 -11.57 -3.57 -18.69
C LEU A 284 -11.05 -4.93 -19.18
N ALA A 285 -10.75 -5.85 -18.26
CA ALA A 285 -10.29 -7.19 -18.62
C ALA A 285 -11.36 -7.98 -19.41
N ILE A 286 -12.63 -7.87 -19.04
CA ILE A 286 -13.75 -8.50 -19.77
C ILE A 286 -13.85 -7.93 -21.20
N LEU A 287 -13.64 -6.62 -21.37
CA LEU A 287 -13.68 -5.97 -22.68
C LEU A 287 -12.56 -6.45 -23.62
N ILE A 288 -11.41 -6.88 -23.08
CA ILE A 288 -10.35 -7.49 -23.89
C ILE A 288 -10.74 -8.91 -24.28
N SER A 289 -10.90 -9.81 -23.32
CA SER A 289 -11.42 -11.17 -23.50
C SER A 289 -11.70 -11.84 -22.17
N TRP A 290 -12.58 -12.87 -22.17
CA TRP A 290 -12.81 -13.69 -20.98
C TRP A 290 -11.55 -14.44 -20.54
N LYS A 291 -10.68 -14.86 -21.49
CA LYS A 291 -9.39 -15.52 -21.19
C LYS A 291 -8.45 -14.58 -20.43
N PHE A 292 -8.39 -13.31 -20.86
CA PHE A 292 -7.59 -12.30 -20.19
C PHE A 292 -8.13 -12.01 -18.78
N LEU A 293 -9.46 -11.97 -18.59
CA LEU A 293 -10.06 -11.84 -17.25
C LEU A 293 -9.63 -13.01 -16.34
N VAL A 294 -9.64 -14.25 -16.82
CA VAL A 294 -9.18 -15.42 -16.03
C VAL A 294 -7.72 -15.26 -15.61
N VAL A 295 -6.85 -14.80 -16.50
CA VAL A 295 -5.44 -14.49 -16.15
C VAL A 295 -5.37 -13.42 -15.08
N MET A 296 -6.16 -12.36 -15.17
CA MET A 296 -6.17 -11.26 -14.18
C MET A 296 -6.71 -11.70 -12.82
N VAL A 297 -7.74 -12.56 -12.79
CA VAL A 297 -8.23 -13.18 -11.55
C VAL A 297 -7.15 -14.08 -10.94
N GLY A 298 -6.51 -14.92 -11.76
CA GLY A 298 -5.37 -15.74 -11.33
C GLY A 298 -4.23 -14.89 -10.73
N TYR A 299 -3.87 -13.79 -11.39
CA TYR A 299 -2.89 -12.84 -10.86
C TYR A 299 -3.31 -12.23 -9.52
N TYR A 300 -4.58 -11.80 -9.40
CA TYR A 300 -5.11 -11.23 -8.16
C TYR A 300 -5.06 -12.25 -7.02
N LEU A 301 -5.52 -13.48 -7.25
CA LEU A 301 -5.47 -14.56 -6.24
C LEU A 301 -4.03 -14.91 -5.85
N LEU A 302 -3.13 -15.02 -6.83
CA LEU A 302 -1.73 -15.36 -6.61
C LEU A 302 -1.02 -14.27 -5.80
N THR A 303 -1.23 -13.00 -6.14
CA THR A 303 -0.59 -11.89 -5.44
C THR A 303 -1.16 -11.68 -4.04
N THR A 304 -2.46 -11.96 -3.83
CA THR A 304 -3.08 -11.95 -2.51
C THR A 304 -2.57 -13.09 -1.64
N ALA A 305 -2.51 -14.33 -2.17
CA ALA A 305 -1.93 -15.48 -1.48
C ALA A 305 -0.45 -15.24 -1.13
N TYR A 306 0.30 -14.62 -2.05
CA TYR A 306 1.68 -14.21 -1.79
C TYR A 306 1.77 -13.24 -0.61
N SER A 307 0.94 -12.23 -0.57
CA SER A 307 0.96 -11.20 0.48
C SER A 307 0.57 -11.74 1.85
N LEU A 308 -0.41 -12.64 1.91
CA LEU A 308 -0.92 -13.20 3.16
C LEU A 308 -0.04 -14.32 3.73
N TYR A 309 0.45 -15.22 2.86
CA TYR A 309 1.06 -16.47 3.32
C TYR A 309 2.39 -16.81 2.63
N LEU A 310 2.45 -16.82 1.26
CA LEU A 310 3.56 -17.41 0.53
C LEU A 310 4.89 -16.67 0.73
N LYS A 311 4.86 -15.37 0.99
CA LYS A 311 6.03 -14.55 1.28
C LYS A 311 6.84 -15.00 2.51
N ARG A 312 6.23 -15.85 3.38
CA ARG A 312 6.86 -16.37 4.60
C ARG A 312 7.54 -17.72 4.39
N LEU A 313 7.31 -18.36 3.23
CA LEU A 313 7.86 -19.68 2.92
C LEU A 313 9.18 -19.53 2.16
N ILE A 314 10.24 -20.16 2.67
CA ILE A 314 11.59 -20.11 2.10
C ILE A 314 11.55 -20.71 0.68
N ILE A 315 12.30 -20.12 -0.25
CA ILE A 315 12.39 -20.47 -1.68
C ILE A 315 11.09 -20.24 -2.44
N LEU A 316 9.93 -20.66 -1.92
CA LEU A 316 8.64 -20.43 -2.58
C LEU A 316 8.37 -18.93 -2.78
N ASP A 317 8.79 -18.08 -1.85
CA ASP A 317 8.76 -16.63 -1.96
C ASP A 317 9.46 -16.12 -3.25
N ILE A 318 10.67 -16.60 -3.52
CA ILE A 318 11.45 -16.21 -4.71
C ILE A 318 10.78 -16.76 -5.98
N CYS A 319 10.35 -18.02 -5.96
CA CYS A 319 9.64 -18.65 -7.09
C CYS A 319 8.34 -17.91 -7.42
N MET A 320 7.58 -17.51 -6.41
CA MET A 320 6.32 -16.78 -6.59
C MET A 320 6.56 -15.37 -7.14
N LEU A 321 7.62 -14.68 -6.72
CA LEU A 321 7.99 -13.41 -7.31
C LEU A 321 8.33 -13.55 -8.80
N ALA A 322 9.12 -14.57 -9.16
CA ALA A 322 9.41 -14.88 -10.55
C ALA A 322 8.15 -15.18 -11.36
N ALA A 323 7.25 -15.99 -10.82
CA ALA A 323 5.95 -16.29 -11.43
C ALA A 323 5.12 -15.02 -11.65
N LEU A 324 5.06 -14.13 -10.66
CA LEU A 324 4.34 -12.85 -10.77
C LEU A 324 4.91 -11.92 -11.86
N TYR A 325 6.21 -11.97 -12.15
CA TYR A 325 6.80 -11.28 -13.31
C TYR A 325 6.42 -11.95 -14.62
N THR A 326 6.55 -13.29 -14.69
CA THR A 326 6.25 -14.07 -15.90
C THR A 326 4.77 -13.99 -16.30
N VAL A 327 3.84 -13.98 -15.32
CA VAL A 327 2.41 -13.81 -15.56
C VAL A 327 2.09 -12.52 -16.33
N ARG A 328 2.88 -11.45 -16.18
CA ARG A 328 2.68 -10.20 -16.94
C ARG A 328 2.92 -10.40 -18.44
N MET A 329 3.96 -11.13 -18.80
CA MET A 329 4.22 -11.48 -20.20
C MET A 329 3.11 -12.37 -20.76
N PHE A 330 2.72 -13.38 -19.99
CA PHE A 330 1.62 -14.27 -20.36
C PHE A 330 0.30 -13.52 -20.53
N ALA A 331 0.01 -12.54 -19.66
CA ALA A 331 -1.15 -11.67 -19.80
C ALA A 331 -1.13 -10.86 -21.10
N GLY A 332 0.04 -10.34 -21.49
CA GLY A 332 0.22 -9.67 -22.78
C GLY A 332 -0.08 -10.57 -23.97
N SER A 333 0.42 -11.82 -23.94
CA SER A 333 0.13 -12.84 -24.95
C SER A 333 -1.36 -13.13 -25.08
N VAL A 334 -2.04 -13.38 -23.95
CA VAL A 334 -3.48 -13.67 -23.95
C VAL A 334 -4.30 -12.46 -24.41
N ALA A 335 -3.88 -11.23 -24.08
CA ALA A 335 -4.57 -10.01 -24.50
C ALA A 335 -4.49 -9.77 -26.02
N THR A 336 -3.34 -10.06 -26.61
CA THR A 336 -3.07 -9.81 -28.03
C THR A 336 -3.27 -11.04 -28.93
N SER A 337 -3.46 -12.22 -28.31
CA SER A 337 -3.48 -13.53 -29.02
C SER A 337 -2.17 -13.83 -29.76
N ILE A 338 -1.05 -13.29 -29.26
CA ILE A 338 0.30 -13.59 -29.79
C ILE A 338 0.90 -14.71 -28.92
N ASP A 339 1.25 -15.83 -29.56
CA ASP A 339 1.86 -16.96 -28.87
C ASP A 339 3.28 -16.64 -28.40
N ILE A 340 3.56 -16.91 -27.13
CA ILE A 340 4.90 -16.78 -26.58
C ILE A 340 5.72 -18.03 -26.93
N SER A 341 6.90 -17.82 -27.50
CA SER A 341 7.89 -18.88 -27.69
C SER A 341 8.23 -19.56 -26.37
N ILE A 342 8.33 -20.91 -26.40
CA ILE A 342 8.76 -21.71 -25.22
C ILE A 342 10.11 -21.23 -24.70
N TRP A 343 11.01 -20.84 -25.59
CA TRP A 343 12.34 -20.32 -25.24
C TRP A 343 12.26 -18.97 -24.51
N LEU A 344 11.42 -18.06 -24.98
CA LEU A 344 11.19 -16.78 -24.34
C LEU A 344 10.52 -16.95 -22.96
N LEU A 345 9.62 -17.91 -22.85
CA LEU A 345 9.01 -18.25 -21.56
C LEU A 345 10.07 -18.83 -20.59
N ALA A 346 10.89 -19.79 -21.02
CA ALA A 346 11.95 -20.37 -20.22
C ALA A 346 12.98 -19.31 -19.79
N PHE A 347 13.43 -18.45 -20.73
CA PHE A 347 14.27 -17.30 -20.43
C PHE A 347 13.64 -16.45 -19.31
N SER A 348 12.38 -16.09 -19.45
CA SER A 348 11.70 -15.22 -18.48
C SER A 348 11.64 -15.84 -17.08
N VAL A 349 11.36 -17.12 -16.96
CA VAL A 349 11.32 -17.84 -15.67
C VAL A 349 12.68 -17.73 -14.95
N PHE A 350 13.78 -18.09 -15.62
CA PHE A 350 15.12 -18.06 -15.00
C PHE A 350 15.60 -16.63 -14.77
N PHE A 351 15.34 -15.70 -15.70
CA PHE A 351 15.70 -14.29 -15.56
C PHE A 351 15.00 -13.65 -14.36
N PHE A 352 13.69 -13.84 -14.23
CA PHE A 352 12.94 -13.28 -13.09
C PHE A 352 13.21 -14.02 -11.79
N LEU A 353 13.58 -15.30 -11.83
CA LEU A 353 14.07 -16.02 -10.65
C LEU A 353 15.37 -15.39 -10.13
N SER A 354 16.29 -15.06 -11.03
CA SER A 354 17.52 -14.33 -10.70
C SER A 354 17.21 -12.97 -10.07
N LEU A 355 16.34 -12.17 -10.69
CA LEU A 355 15.97 -10.85 -10.16
C LEU A 355 15.26 -10.96 -8.79
N ALA A 356 14.41 -11.96 -8.59
CA ALA A 356 13.75 -12.21 -7.32
C ALA A 356 14.76 -12.60 -6.23
N ALA A 357 15.76 -13.42 -6.57
CA ALA A 357 16.85 -13.78 -5.66
C ALA A 357 17.75 -12.58 -5.33
N ILE A 358 18.12 -11.75 -6.34
CA ILE A 358 18.86 -10.48 -6.13
C ILE A 358 18.10 -9.55 -5.16
N LYS A 359 16.79 -9.43 -5.32
CA LYS A 359 15.96 -8.64 -4.40
C LYS A 359 16.05 -9.19 -2.98
N ARG A 360 16.00 -10.51 -2.81
CA ARG A 360 16.10 -11.15 -1.50
C ARG A 360 17.50 -10.98 -0.90
N GLN A 361 18.54 -11.10 -1.72
CA GLN A 361 19.91 -10.81 -1.33
C GLN A 361 20.06 -9.39 -0.77
N ALA A 362 19.54 -8.39 -1.47
CA ALA A 362 19.58 -6.99 -1.02
C ALA A 362 18.83 -6.78 0.31
N GLU A 363 17.66 -7.40 0.50
CA GLU A 363 16.91 -7.34 1.76
C GLU A 363 17.65 -8.01 2.93
N LEU A 364 18.35 -9.13 2.70
CA LEU A 364 19.15 -9.82 3.71
C LEU A 364 20.37 -8.99 4.14
N ILE A 365 21.04 -8.33 3.19
CA ILE A 365 22.17 -7.45 3.47
C ILE A 365 21.72 -6.23 4.29
N ASP A 366 20.62 -5.57 3.89
CA ASP A 366 20.05 -4.43 4.64
C ASP A 366 19.63 -4.85 6.07
N SER A 367 19.19 -6.10 6.28
CA SER A 367 18.90 -6.64 7.61
C SER A 367 20.16 -6.89 8.42
N ALA A 368 21.19 -7.47 7.79
CA ALA A 368 22.49 -7.71 8.43
C ALA A 368 23.17 -6.40 8.89
N GLU A 369 23.14 -5.36 8.06
CA GLU A 369 23.67 -4.03 8.39
C GLU A 369 22.96 -3.38 9.57
N ARG A 370 21.66 -3.70 9.77
CA ARG A 370 20.89 -3.23 10.94
C ARG A 370 21.07 -4.09 12.20
N GLY A 371 21.78 -5.21 12.10
CA GLY A 371 21.92 -6.18 13.20
C GLY A 371 20.69 -7.08 13.38
N ASP A 372 19.76 -7.09 12.43
CA ASP A 372 18.57 -7.96 12.47
C ASP A 372 18.94 -9.36 11.95
N LEU A 373 18.71 -10.41 12.74
CA LEU A 373 18.95 -11.80 12.29
C LEU A 373 17.95 -12.29 11.24
N LYS A 374 16.76 -11.68 11.18
CA LYS A 374 15.68 -12.06 10.25
C LYS A 374 15.01 -10.84 9.65
N PRO A 375 14.84 -10.78 8.32
CA PRO A 375 14.01 -9.75 7.70
C PRO A 375 12.57 -9.83 8.21
N SER A 376 11.97 -8.71 8.57
CA SER A 376 10.60 -8.65 9.08
C SER A 376 9.59 -9.24 8.08
N GLY A 377 8.73 -10.14 8.54
CA GLY A 377 7.65 -10.76 7.76
C GLY A 377 8.11 -11.79 6.72
N ARG A 378 9.34 -12.31 6.81
CA ARG A 378 9.92 -13.31 5.91
C ARG A 378 10.37 -14.56 6.67
N GLY A 379 10.51 -15.68 5.96
CA GLY A 379 11.01 -16.94 6.53
C GLY A 379 12.52 -17.09 6.51
N TYR A 380 13.25 -16.14 5.92
CA TYR A 380 14.71 -16.21 5.75
C TYR A 380 15.48 -15.76 6.98
N HIS A 381 16.70 -16.29 7.09
CA HIS A 381 17.74 -15.88 8.04
C HIS A 381 18.88 -15.18 7.30
N VAL A 382 19.62 -14.30 7.97
CA VAL A 382 20.79 -13.65 7.34
C VAL A 382 21.83 -14.69 6.90
N ASP A 383 21.95 -15.81 7.59
CA ASP A 383 22.83 -16.94 7.24
C ASP A 383 22.48 -17.61 5.89
N ASP A 384 21.25 -17.38 5.38
CA ASP A 384 20.84 -17.91 4.06
C ASP A 384 21.43 -17.10 2.90
N LEU A 385 22.09 -15.96 3.17
CA LEU A 385 22.65 -15.05 2.18
C LEU A 385 23.54 -15.74 1.13
N PRO A 386 24.46 -16.66 1.48
CA PRO A 386 25.30 -17.34 0.49
C PRO A 386 24.46 -18.16 -0.50
N ILE A 387 23.47 -18.92 -0.02
CA ILE A 387 22.60 -19.77 -0.85
C ILE A 387 21.75 -18.90 -1.79
N ILE A 388 21.18 -17.81 -1.29
CA ILE A 388 20.37 -16.88 -2.09
C ILE A 388 21.23 -16.23 -3.19
N SER A 389 22.48 -15.86 -2.86
CA SER A 389 23.42 -15.30 -3.84
C SER A 389 23.79 -16.32 -4.94
N MET A 390 24.00 -17.59 -4.57
CA MET A 390 24.24 -18.67 -5.54
C MET A 390 23.02 -18.89 -6.46
N ILE A 391 21.80 -18.88 -5.92
CA ILE A 391 20.57 -18.99 -6.73
C ILE A 391 20.46 -17.81 -7.70
N ALA A 392 20.78 -16.58 -7.27
CA ALA A 392 20.76 -15.40 -8.11
C ALA A 392 21.70 -15.52 -9.32
N ILE A 393 22.95 -15.94 -9.09
CA ILE A 393 23.95 -16.11 -10.12
C ILE A 393 23.58 -17.28 -11.05
N ALA A 394 23.27 -18.45 -10.48
CA ALA A 394 22.97 -19.64 -11.27
C ALA A 394 21.75 -19.43 -12.19
N ALA A 395 20.66 -18.92 -11.65
CA ALA A 395 19.47 -18.62 -12.44
C ALA A 395 19.74 -17.55 -13.52
N GLY A 396 20.52 -16.52 -13.18
CA GLY A 396 20.94 -15.49 -14.14
C GLY A 396 21.73 -16.06 -15.32
N TYR A 397 22.73 -16.89 -15.05
CA TYR A 397 23.56 -17.48 -16.11
C TYR A 397 22.79 -18.52 -16.93
N VAL A 398 21.89 -19.31 -16.30
CA VAL A 398 20.97 -20.19 -17.04
C VAL A 398 20.06 -19.38 -17.95
N SER A 399 19.56 -18.22 -17.52
CA SER A 399 18.73 -17.36 -18.38
C SER A 399 19.50 -16.89 -19.62
N VAL A 400 20.77 -16.50 -19.47
CA VAL A 400 21.61 -16.12 -20.62
C VAL A 400 21.86 -17.32 -21.54
N LEU A 401 22.10 -18.52 -20.99
CA LEU A 401 22.23 -19.73 -21.79
C LEU A 401 20.97 -20.03 -22.59
N VAL A 402 19.77 -19.93 -21.95
CA VAL A 402 18.50 -20.10 -22.66
C VAL A 402 18.32 -19.05 -23.75
N MET A 403 18.75 -17.80 -23.52
CA MET A 403 18.73 -16.75 -24.55
C MET A 403 19.64 -17.07 -25.73
N THR A 404 20.84 -17.64 -25.49
CA THR A 404 21.73 -18.07 -26.59
C THR A 404 21.10 -19.19 -27.44
N LEU A 405 20.40 -20.13 -26.79
CA LEU A 405 19.65 -21.17 -27.51
C LEU A 405 18.47 -20.60 -28.29
N TYR A 406 17.77 -19.60 -27.71
CA TYR A 406 16.68 -18.90 -28.39
C TYR A 406 17.15 -18.19 -29.66
N VAL A 407 18.27 -17.50 -29.63
CA VAL A 407 18.88 -16.80 -30.79
C VAL A 407 19.04 -17.73 -32.00
N ASN A 408 19.39 -19.00 -31.76
CA ASN A 408 19.56 -20.01 -32.80
C ASN A 408 18.28 -20.76 -33.15
N SER A 409 17.15 -20.40 -32.59
CA SER A 409 15.88 -21.08 -32.88
C SER A 409 15.32 -20.70 -34.27
N PRO A 410 14.62 -21.61 -34.96
CA PRO A 410 14.03 -21.30 -36.27
C PRO A 410 13.11 -20.08 -36.26
N ALA A 411 12.42 -19.82 -35.16
CA ALA A 411 11.55 -18.67 -35.02
C ALA A 411 12.30 -17.34 -35.06
N VAL A 412 13.49 -17.24 -34.45
CA VAL A 412 14.30 -16.02 -34.45
C VAL A 412 14.97 -15.84 -35.83
N VAL A 413 15.49 -16.92 -36.42
CA VAL A 413 16.13 -16.87 -37.75
C VAL A 413 15.16 -16.39 -38.83
N GLN A 414 13.85 -16.69 -38.69
CA GLN A 414 12.82 -16.19 -39.62
C GLN A 414 12.40 -14.74 -39.36
N LEU A 415 12.53 -14.28 -38.11
CA LEU A 415 12.00 -12.99 -37.66
C LEU A 415 13.04 -11.86 -37.79
N TYR A 416 14.32 -12.17 -37.61
CA TYR A 416 15.40 -11.20 -37.64
C TYR A 416 16.22 -11.28 -38.92
N ALA A 417 16.51 -10.12 -39.53
CA ALA A 417 17.37 -10.05 -40.73
C ALA A 417 18.81 -10.51 -40.43
N ARG A 418 19.29 -10.17 -39.22
CA ARG A 418 20.63 -10.58 -38.74
C ARG A 418 20.53 -11.14 -37.31
N PRO A 419 20.15 -12.40 -37.12
CA PRO A 419 20.03 -13.03 -35.80
C PRO A 419 21.32 -12.96 -34.98
N GLU A 420 22.50 -12.91 -35.64
CA GLU A 420 23.81 -12.85 -34.99
C GLU A 420 23.97 -11.60 -34.10
N ALA A 421 23.28 -10.50 -34.41
CA ALA A 421 23.31 -9.29 -33.60
C ALA A 421 22.81 -9.56 -32.17
N LEU A 422 21.89 -10.51 -32.00
CA LEU A 422 21.34 -10.87 -30.67
C LEU A 422 22.38 -11.52 -29.74
N TRP A 423 23.52 -12.00 -30.25
CA TRP A 423 24.63 -12.43 -29.38
C TRP A 423 25.19 -11.27 -28.55
N GLY A 424 25.14 -10.04 -29.07
CA GLY A 424 25.44 -8.83 -28.30
C GLY A 424 24.52 -8.64 -27.12
N VAL A 425 23.21 -8.96 -27.29
CA VAL A 425 22.23 -8.94 -26.19
C VAL A 425 22.63 -9.92 -25.09
N CYS A 426 23.04 -11.16 -25.45
CA CYS A 426 23.47 -12.17 -24.48
C CYS A 426 24.68 -11.68 -23.65
N ALA A 427 25.68 -11.08 -24.31
CA ALA A 427 26.87 -10.55 -23.65
C ALA A 427 26.54 -9.42 -22.68
N ILE A 428 25.65 -8.48 -23.07
CA ILE A 428 25.24 -7.37 -22.22
C ILE A 428 24.40 -7.87 -21.05
N LEU A 429 23.50 -8.83 -21.24
CA LEU A 429 22.72 -9.44 -20.17
C LEU A 429 23.63 -10.14 -19.15
N LEU A 430 24.64 -10.89 -19.60
CA LEU A 430 25.61 -11.53 -18.72
C LEU A 430 26.34 -10.50 -17.85
N TYR A 431 26.83 -9.43 -18.45
CA TYR A 431 27.49 -8.33 -17.73
C TYR A 431 26.52 -7.68 -16.72
N TRP A 432 25.33 -7.33 -17.18
CA TRP A 432 24.35 -6.61 -16.34
C TRP A 432 23.89 -7.45 -15.14
N LEU A 433 23.57 -8.74 -15.34
CA LEU A 433 23.18 -9.65 -14.26
C LEU A 433 24.30 -9.82 -13.24
N THR A 434 25.54 -10.05 -13.69
CA THR A 434 26.70 -10.17 -12.81
C THR A 434 26.90 -8.89 -11.98
N ARG A 435 26.81 -7.73 -12.66
CA ARG A 435 26.89 -6.43 -11.97
C ARG A 435 25.75 -6.23 -10.98
N ALA A 436 24.50 -6.59 -11.32
CA ALA A 436 23.35 -6.45 -10.43
C ALA A 436 23.52 -7.25 -9.13
N VAL A 437 24.01 -8.51 -9.23
CA VAL A 437 24.33 -9.33 -8.06
C VAL A 437 25.42 -8.67 -7.22
N MET A 438 26.48 -8.13 -7.87
CA MET A 438 27.57 -7.44 -7.17
C MET A 438 27.10 -6.17 -6.47
N MET A 439 26.22 -5.37 -7.11
CA MET A 439 25.65 -4.16 -6.48
C MET A 439 24.77 -4.51 -5.28
N ALA A 440 23.94 -5.56 -5.39
CA ALA A 440 23.18 -6.07 -4.27
C ALA A 440 24.09 -6.54 -3.13
N HIS A 441 25.14 -7.31 -3.43
CA HIS A 441 26.11 -7.80 -2.44
C HIS A 441 26.84 -6.67 -1.69
N ARG A 442 27.06 -5.54 -2.33
CA ARG A 442 27.72 -4.36 -1.73
C ARG A 442 26.74 -3.45 -0.96
N GLY A 443 25.49 -3.83 -0.78
CA GLY A 443 24.48 -2.99 -0.11
C GLY A 443 24.07 -1.75 -0.92
N LEU A 444 24.42 -1.66 -2.21
CA LEU A 444 24.11 -0.50 -3.06
C LEU A 444 22.76 -0.59 -3.77
N MET A 445 21.99 -1.64 -3.52
CA MET A 445 20.65 -1.86 -4.08
C MET A 445 19.60 -1.81 -2.96
N HIS A 446 18.90 -0.70 -2.84
CA HIS A 446 17.91 -0.49 -1.79
C HIS A 446 16.46 -0.69 -2.27
N ASP A 447 16.26 -0.74 -3.58
CA ASP A 447 14.96 -0.89 -4.24
C ASP A 447 14.84 -2.28 -4.89
N ASP A 448 13.65 -2.54 -5.43
CA ASP A 448 13.44 -3.68 -6.33
C ASP A 448 14.38 -3.60 -7.55
N PRO A 449 15.02 -4.70 -8.01
CA PRO A 449 16.00 -4.69 -9.11
C PRO A 449 15.52 -4.00 -10.39
N VAL A 450 14.22 -4.11 -10.73
CA VAL A 450 13.64 -3.42 -11.91
C VAL A 450 13.61 -1.91 -11.69
N VAL A 451 13.23 -1.47 -10.48
CA VAL A 451 13.22 -0.04 -10.13
C VAL A 451 14.64 0.50 -10.04
N TYR A 452 15.58 -0.30 -9.51
CA TYR A 452 17.00 0.02 -9.50
C TYR A 452 17.54 0.21 -10.93
N ALA A 453 17.27 -0.74 -11.83
CA ALA A 453 17.69 -0.66 -13.22
C ALA A 453 17.18 0.61 -13.94
N ALA A 454 15.96 1.03 -13.64
CA ALA A 454 15.39 2.25 -14.22
C ALA A 454 16.05 3.56 -13.73
N LYS A 455 16.70 3.53 -12.55
CA LYS A 455 17.39 4.70 -11.95
C LYS A 455 18.91 4.68 -12.16
N ASP A 456 19.51 3.51 -12.37
CA ASP A 456 20.95 3.32 -12.48
C ASP A 456 21.45 3.60 -13.90
N GLY A 457 22.35 4.58 -14.06
CA GLY A 457 22.86 5.02 -15.36
C GLY A 457 23.51 3.89 -16.16
N THR A 458 24.28 3.00 -15.51
CA THR A 458 24.88 1.85 -16.19
C THR A 458 23.82 0.89 -16.72
N SER A 459 22.77 0.63 -15.95
CA SER A 459 21.65 -0.21 -16.39
C SER A 459 20.89 0.41 -17.57
N GLN A 460 20.72 1.74 -17.58
CA GLN A 460 20.11 2.46 -18.70
C GLN A 460 20.97 2.35 -19.96
N ILE A 461 22.29 2.47 -19.85
CA ILE A 461 23.23 2.28 -20.98
C ILE A 461 23.12 0.84 -21.49
N CYS A 462 23.13 -0.16 -20.61
CA CYS A 462 22.95 -1.56 -21.01
C CYS A 462 21.62 -1.76 -21.75
N ALA A 463 20.52 -1.18 -21.26
CA ALA A 463 19.21 -1.26 -21.92
C ALA A 463 19.22 -0.62 -23.32
N LEU A 464 19.89 0.53 -23.48
CA LEU A 464 20.05 1.18 -24.79
C LEU A 464 20.87 0.33 -25.76
N ILE A 465 21.96 -0.31 -25.30
CA ILE A 465 22.77 -1.20 -26.12
C ILE A 465 21.97 -2.45 -26.52
N VAL A 466 21.21 -3.05 -25.59
CA VAL A 466 20.32 -4.17 -25.90
C VAL A 466 19.30 -3.77 -26.96
N LEU A 467 18.68 -2.60 -26.82
CA LEU A 467 17.75 -2.07 -27.82
C LEU A 467 18.43 -1.87 -29.18
N ALA A 468 19.64 -1.33 -29.22
CA ALA A 468 20.37 -1.12 -30.45
C ALA A 468 20.70 -2.43 -31.16
N PHE A 469 21.17 -3.48 -30.43
CA PHE A 469 21.39 -4.81 -31.02
C PHE A 469 20.09 -5.46 -31.50
N THR A 470 19.01 -5.32 -30.75
CA THR A 470 17.71 -5.89 -31.14
C THR A 470 17.15 -5.21 -32.40
N LEU A 471 17.18 -3.88 -32.45
CA LEU A 471 16.75 -3.13 -33.64
C LEU A 471 17.71 -3.34 -34.83
N GLY A 472 19.02 -3.37 -34.60
CA GLY A 472 20.00 -3.67 -35.64
C GLY A 472 19.80 -5.06 -36.23
N GLY A 473 19.51 -6.06 -35.41
CA GLY A 473 19.21 -7.41 -35.89
C GLY A 473 17.87 -7.52 -36.63
N ALA A 474 16.90 -6.68 -36.28
CA ALA A 474 15.57 -6.70 -36.90
C ALA A 474 15.51 -5.90 -38.24
N LEU A 475 16.26 -4.79 -38.37
CA LEU A 475 16.11 -3.83 -39.46
C LEU A 475 17.23 -3.88 -40.48
N LEU A 476 18.45 -4.35 -40.13
CA LEU A 476 19.62 -4.41 -40.99
C LEU A 476 19.92 -5.82 -41.49
#